data_5b5fb97e41c4fd92b49cbbfdbba6c316
#
_entry.id   5b5fb97e41c4fd92b49cbbfdbba6c316
#
_cell.length_a   1.000
_cell.length_b   1.000
_cell.length_c   1.000
_cell.angle_alpha   90.00
_cell.angle_beta   90.00
_cell.angle_gamma   90.00
#
_symmetry.space_group_name_H-M   'P 1'
#
loop_
_entity.id
_entity.type
_entity.pdbx_description
1 polymer ?
#
loop_
_entity_poly.entity_id
_entity_poly.type
_entity_poly.pdbx_seq_one_letter_code
_entity_poly.pdbx_strand_id
1 'polypeptide(L)'
;MRKFILIFLLFKPFISNSQEDKVALDLLNSMSENYKKMKGFTSSFTYTMENLTEDIKDSFSGKISVKDDKYILFIEGQKIINDSKTVWTYLEDLNEVTISDFDPSEQDISINNVFEIYKDGYRHKFIESTEGFSIVEIYPEDENKSYFKILFKILDNNLLSSFTVYDKSNSIYIYSIDDFLEEELVSELFTFDLEKYPDIEVIDFR
;
A
#
# COMPACT_ATOMS: atom_id res chain seq x y z
N MET A 1 58.32 -30.11 -29.28
CA MET A 1 57.04 -29.43 -29.69
C MET A 1 56.18 -29.23 -28.46
N ARG A 2 56.17 -28.02 -27.92
CA ARG A 2 55.34 -27.67 -26.70
C ARG A 2 53.99 -27.21 -27.18
N LYS A 3 52.94 -27.97 -26.84
CA LYS A 3 51.55 -27.57 -27.12
C LYS A 3 51.10 -26.57 -26.06
N PHE A 4 50.86 -25.33 -26.47
CA PHE A 4 50.16 -24.30 -25.66
C PHE A 4 48.66 -24.60 -25.68
N ILE A 5 48.10 -24.95 -24.53
CA ILE A 5 46.63 -25.05 -24.35
C ILE A 5 46.18 -23.66 -23.96
N LEU A 6 45.46 -22.99 -24.87
CA LEU A 6 44.79 -21.71 -24.62
C LEU A 6 43.48 -21.99 -23.87
N ILE A 7 43.45 -21.74 -22.55
CA ILE A 7 42.23 -21.81 -21.73
C ILE A 7 41.44 -20.54 -22.00
N PHE A 8 40.37 -20.68 -22.78
CA PHE A 8 39.37 -19.62 -22.97
C PHE A 8 38.51 -19.54 -21.72
N LEU A 9 38.83 -18.61 -20.80
CA LEU A 9 37.97 -18.26 -19.65
C LEU A 9 36.74 -17.54 -20.20
N LEU A 10 35.63 -18.27 -20.30
CA LEU A 10 34.31 -17.69 -20.53
C LEU A 10 33.89 -16.84 -19.30
N PHE A 11 34.24 -15.57 -19.36
CA PHE A 11 33.65 -14.56 -18.47
C PHE A 11 32.17 -14.47 -18.83
N LYS A 12 31.30 -15.15 -18.07
CA LYS A 12 29.86 -14.80 -18.04
C LYS A 12 29.77 -13.41 -17.39
N PRO A 13 29.27 -12.38 -18.06
CA PRO A 13 29.03 -11.13 -17.39
C PRO A 13 27.95 -11.43 -16.32
N PHE A 14 28.28 -11.19 -15.07
CA PHE A 14 27.29 -10.97 -14.01
C PHE A 14 26.50 -9.71 -14.42
N ILE A 15 25.42 -9.88 -15.18
CA ILE A 15 24.45 -8.83 -15.40
C ILE A 15 23.75 -8.70 -14.06
N SER A 16 24.07 -7.63 -13.38
CA SER A 16 23.85 -7.39 -11.98
C SER A 16 22.39 -7.07 -11.68
N ASN A 17 21.97 -7.40 -10.48
CA ASN A 17 20.72 -7.01 -9.82
C ASN A 17 20.36 -5.51 -9.98
N SER A 18 21.34 -4.64 -10.24
CA SER A 18 21.19 -3.19 -10.43
C SER A 18 20.24 -2.76 -11.56
N GLN A 19 20.06 -3.56 -12.62
CA GLN A 19 19.14 -3.20 -13.72
C GLN A 19 17.70 -3.59 -13.39
N GLU A 20 17.50 -4.72 -12.72
CA GLU A 20 16.20 -5.18 -12.25
C GLU A 20 15.67 -4.25 -11.16
N ASP A 21 16.53 -3.80 -10.23
CA ASP A 21 16.20 -2.83 -9.18
C ASP A 21 15.76 -1.48 -9.78
N LYS A 22 16.41 -1.04 -10.88
CA LYS A 22 16.02 0.18 -11.57
C LYS A 22 14.65 0.07 -12.24
N VAL A 23 14.36 -1.04 -12.92
CA VAL A 23 13.05 -1.27 -13.56
C VAL A 23 11.94 -1.29 -12.50
N ALA A 24 12.19 -1.94 -11.36
CA ALA A 24 11.26 -1.96 -10.24
C ALA A 24 10.94 -0.56 -9.72
N LEU A 25 12.00 0.24 -9.49
CA LEU A 25 11.84 1.62 -9.00
C LEU A 25 11.12 2.51 -10.02
N ASP A 26 11.42 2.37 -11.32
CA ASP A 26 10.77 3.14 -12.38
C ASP A 26 9.26 2.82 -12.46
N LEU A 27 8.86 1.55 -12.29
CA LEU A 27 7.45 1.14 -12.23
C LEU A 27 6.73 1.72 -11.01
N LEU A 28 7.33 1.62 -9.83
CA LEU A 28 6.77 2.17 -8.60
C LEU A 28 6.64 3.70 -8.68
N ASN A 29 7.65 4.38 -9.22
CA ASN A 29 7.58 5.83 -9.43
C ASN A 29 6.47 6.21 -10.42
N SER A 30 6.33 5.48 -11.52
CA SER A 30 5.27 5.72 -12.51
C SER A 30 3.89 5.54 -11.90
N MET A 31 3.70 4.52 -11.06
CA MET A 31 2.48 4.32 -10.28
C MET A 31 2.24 5.50 -9.34
N SER A 32 3.18 5.85 -8.47
CA SER A 32 3.05 6.94 -7.51
C SER A 32 2.75 8.28 -8.19
N GLU A 33 3.47 8.61 -9.29
CA GLU A 33 3.22 9.83 -10.06
C GLU A 33 1.84 9.86 -10.73
N ASN A 34 1.31 8.69 -11.14
CA ASN A 34 -0.02 8.59 -11.69
C ASN A 34 -1.07 8.99 -10.65
N TYR A 35 -0.99 8.42 -9.43
CA TYR A 35 -1.88 8.78 -8.33
C TYR A 35 -1.76 10.26 -7.91
N LYS A 36 -0.55 10.82 -7.87
CA LYS A 36 -0.32 12.24 -7.54
C LYS A 36 -0.91 13.24 -8.53
N LYS A 37 -1.13 12.84 -9.78
CA LYS A 37 -1.73 13.72 -10.81
C LYS A 37 -3.26 13.78 -10.71
N MET A 38 -3.87 12.84 -10.00
CA MET A 38 -5.31 12.78 -9.83
C MET A 38 -5.79 13.87 -8.86
N LYS A 39 -6.92 14.46 -9.14
CA LYS A 39 -7.59 15.42 -8.22
C LYS A 39 -8.31 14.74 -7.06
N GLY A 40 -8.29 13.44 -7.05
CA GLY A 40 -8.84 12.52 -6.09
C GLY A 40 -9.28 11.24 -6.78
N PHE A 41 -9.53 10.21 -5.99
CA PHE A 41 -10.11 8.95 -6.46
C PHE A 41 -10.92 8.28 -5.36
N THR A 42 -11.80 7.41 -5.78
CA THR A 42 -12.53 6.49 -4.92
C THR A 42 -12.28 5.06 -5.40
N SER A 43 -12.07 4.15 -4.46
CA SER A 43 -11.84 2.74 -4.76
C SER A 43 -12.55 1.85 -3.76
N SER A 44 -13.15 0.76 -4.23
CA SER A 44 -13.48 -0.38 -3.38
C SER A 44 -12.32 -1.39 -3.39
N PHE A 45 -12.15 -2.09 -2.30
CA PHE A 45 -11.09 -3.09 -2.15
C PHE A 45 -11.55 -4.25 -1.28
N THR A 46 -10.92 -5.39 -1.48
CA THR A 46 -11.03 -6.55 -0.60
C THR A 46 -9.70 -6.72 0.15
N TYR A 47 -9.78 -6.76 1.46
CA TYR A 47 -8.67 -7.12 2.34
C TYR A 47 -8.83 -8.57 2.77
N THR A 48 -7.76 -9.35 2.69
CA THR A 48 -7.72 -10.73 3.15
C THR A 48 -6.51 -10.93 4.06
N MET A 49 -6.74 -11.46 5.24
CA MET A 49 -5.70 -11.94 6.14
C MET A 49 -5.68 -13.47 6.07
N GLU A 50 -4.51 -14.02 5.81
CA GLU A 50 -4.26 -15.48 5.84
C GLU A 50 -3.14 -15.77 6.83
N ASN A 51 -3.34 -16.70 7.76
CA ASN A 51 -2.26 -17.25 8.58
C ASN A 51 -2.07 -18.72 8.20
N LEU A 52 -0.94 -19.00 7.52
CA LEU A 52 -0.66 -20.32 6.98
C LEU A 52 -0.36 -21.39 8.05
N THR A 53 -0.01 -20.96 9.27
CA THR A 53 0.31 -21.88 10.39
C THR A 53 -0.95 -22.28 11.14
N GLU A 54 -1.89 -21.36 11.27
CA GLU A 54 -3.11 -21.54 12.07
C GLU A 54 -4.33 -21.90 11.23
N ASP A 55 -4.17 -21.98 9.89
CA ASP A 55 -5.23 -22.23 8.91
C ASP A 55 -6.41 -21.24 9.05
N ILE A 56 -6.07 -19.96 9.36
CA ILE A 56 -7.03 -18.88 9.49
C ILE A 56 -7.05 -18.09 8.18
N LYS A 57 -8.25 -17.81 7.70
CA LYS A 57 -8.46 -16.90 6.57
C LYS A 57 -9.70 -16.07 6.80
N ASP A 58 -9.51 -14.76 6.96
CA ASP A 58 -10.56 -13.77 7.09
C ASP A 58 -10.49 -12.79 5.92
N SER A 59 -11.65 -12.34 5.46
CA SER A 59 -11.73 -11.41 4.34
C SER A 59 -12.90 -10.45 4.52
N PHE A 60 -12.67 -9.17 4.28
CA PHE A 60 -13.69 -8.14 4.30
C PHE A 60 -13.47 -7.10 3.21
N SER A 61 -14.55 -6.42 2.82
CA SER A 61 -14.51 -5.36 1.82
C SER A 61 -14.51 -3.99 2.47
N GLY A 62 -13.86 -3.04 1.81
CA GLY A 62 -13.82 -1.65 2.22
C GLY A 62 -13.96 -0.71 1.04
N LYS A 63 -14.10 0.56 1.35
CA LYS A 63 -14.10 1.65 0.37
C LYS A 63 -13.22 2.77 0.85
N ILE A 64 -12.37 3.31 -0.03
CA ILE A 64 -11.52 4.44 0.27
C ILE A 64 -11.76 5.56 -0.74
N SER A 65 -11.76 6.81 -0.26
CA SER A 65 -11.68 8.02 -1.06
C SER A 65 -10.43 8.78 -0.65
N VAL A 66 -9.60 9.16 -1.61
CA VAL A 66 -8.30 9.83 -1.37
C VAL A 66 -8.22 11.12 -2.17
N LYS A 67 -7.69 12.17 -1.53
CA LYS A 67 -7.31 13.42 -2.15
C LYS A 67 -6.09 13.99 -1.46
N ASP A 68 -4.99 14.12 -2.19
CA ASP A 68 -3.69 14.50 -1.61
C ASP A 68 -3.34 13.58 -0.42
N ASP A 69 -3.06 14.14 0.77
CA ASP A 69 -2.77 13.40 2.02
C ASP A 69 -4.02 13.09 2.85
N LYS A 70 -5.23 13.37 2.31
CA LYS A 70 -6.50 13.15 3.00
C LYS A 70 -7.17 11.88 2.53
N TYR A 71 -7.85 11.20 3.44
CA TYR A 71 -8.64 10.03 3.06
C TYR A 71 -9.89 9.85 3.91
N ILE A 72 -10.86 9.13 3.34
CA ILE A 72 -12.00 8.55 4.04
C ILE A 72 -11.96 7.06 3.77
N LEU A 73 -11.90 6.26 4.82
CA LEU A 73 -11.90 4.81 4.76
C LEU A 73 -13.14 4.26 5.45
N PHE A 74 -13.89 3.42 4.76
CA PHE A 74 -14.98 2.62 5.31
C PHE A 74 -14.57 1.16 5.36
N ILE A 75 -14.67 0.53 6.52
CA ILE A 75 -14.29 -0.85 6.76
C ILE A 75 -15.07 -1.41 7.95
N GLU A 76 -15.84 -2.49 7.77
CA GLU A 76 -16.51 -3.24 8.84
C GLU A 76 -17.16 -2.39 9.96
N GLY A 77 -18.08 -1.49 9.61
CA GLY A 77 -18.77 -0.64 10.61
C GLY A 77 -17.92 0.51 11.15
N GLN A 78 -16.70 0.68 10.64
CA GLN A 78 -15.86 1.82 10.95
C GLN A 78 -15.81 2.81 9.79
N LYS A 79 -15.80 4.09 10.15
CA LYS A 79 -15.50 5.18 9.23
C LYS A 79 -14.30 5.96 9.76
N ILE A 80 -13.20 5.92 9.04
CA ILE A 80 -11.97 6.66 9.38
C ILE A 80 -11.86 7.84 8.43
N ILE A 81 -11.73 9.05 8.97
CA ILE A 81 -11.50 10.28 8.19
C ILE A 81 -10.18 10.86 8.63
N ASN A 82 -9.35 11.25 7.66
CA ASN A 82 -8.11 11.97 7.87
C ASN A 82 -8.10 13.24 7.01
N ASP A 83 -7.90 14.40 7.64
CA ASP A 83 -7.77 15.69 6.94
C ASP A 83 -6.31 16.15 6.76
N SER A 84 -5.34 15.25 6.99
CA SER A 84 -3.89 15.47 7.06
C SER A 84 -3.35 16.08 8.37
N LYS A 85 -4.22 16.33 9.35
CA LYS A 85 -3.84 16.84 10.68
C LYS A 85 -4.51 16.06 11.80
N THR A 86 -5.78 15.71 11.59
CA THR A 86 -6.63 15.03 12.56
C THR A 86 -7.19 13.76 11.94
N VAL A 87 -7.24 12.71 12.74
CA VAL A 87 -7.91 11.44 12.39
C VAL A 87 -9.13 11.31 13.27
N TRP A 88 -10.26 11.06 12.65
CA TRP A 88 -11.53 10.67 13.31
C TRP A 88 -11.80 9.20 12.99
N THR A 89 -11.95 8.38 14.01
CA THR A 89 -12.38 6.99 13.88
C THR A 89 -13.75 6.85 14.49
N TYR A 90 -14.76 6.73 13.65
CA TYR A 90 -16.16 6.55 14.05
C TYR A 90 -16.54 5.08 14.02
N LEU A 91 -17.07 4.59 15.13
CA LEU A 91 -17.60 3.24 15.30
C LEU A 91 -19.14 3.34 15.28
N GLU A 92 -19.75 2.86 14.19
CA GLU A 92 -21.19 3.02 13.96
C GLU A 92 -22.04 2.32 15.03
N ASP A 93 -21.68 1.08 15.37
CA ASP A 93 -22.43 0.27 16.36
C ASP A 93 -22.40 0.85 17.78
N LEU A 94 -21.36 1.62 18.12
CA LEU A 94 -21.20 2.24 19.44
C LEU A 94 -21.65 3.70 19.45
N ASN A 95 -21.90 4.30 18.29
CA ASN A 95 -22.09 5.74 18.11
C ASN A 95 -20.98 6.55 18.82
N GLU A 96 -19.74 6.11 18.64
CA GLU A 96 -18.53 6.69 19.27
C GLU A 96 -17.58 7.22 18.21
N VAL A 97 -16.98 8.37 18.45
CA VAL A 97 -15.88 8.89 17.65
C VAL A 97 -14.64 9.13 18.50
N THR A 98 -13.54 8.53 18.11
CA THR A 98 -12.20 8.82 18.61
C THR A 98 -11.55 9.87 17.75
N ILE A 99 -10.92 10.88 18.35
CA ILE A 99 -10.19 11.96 17.67
C ILE A 99 -8.73 11.94 18.12
N SER A 100 -7.82 11.93 17.16
CA SER A 100 -6.38 11.95 17.42
C SER A 100 -5.65 12.84 16.41
N ASP A 101 -4.42 13.26 16.74
CA ASP A 101 -3.52 13.88 15.79
C ASP A 101 -3.07 12.86 14.74
N PHE A 102 -2.87 13.33 13.51
CA PHE A 102 -2.31 12.52 12.44
C PHE A 102 -0.78 12.52 12.52
N ASP A 103 -0.18 11.36 12.74
CA ASP A 103 1.27 11.15 12.63
C ASP A 103 1.58 10.18 11.48
N PRO A 104 2.16 10.67 10.38
CA PRO A 104 2.51 9.81 9.25
C PRO A 104 3.62 8.80 9.58
N SER A 105 4.41 9.02 10.64
CA SER A 105 5.49 8.11 11.04
C SER A 105 5.00 6.85 11.78
N GLU A 106 3.82 6.91 12.37
CA GLU A 106 3.20 5.80 13.11
C GLU A 106 2.31 4.91 12.24
N GLN A 107 2.21 5.21 10.95
CA GLN A 107 1.32 4.46 10.05
C GLN A 107 1.90 3.12 9.64
N ASP A 108 1.14 2.07 9.89
CA ASP A 108 1.35 0.76 9.27
C ASP A 108 1.02 0.80 7.77
N ILE A 109 1.44 -0.26 7.06
CA ILE A 109 1.13 -0.41 5.64
C ILE A 109 -0.38 -0.59 5.46
N SER A 110 -0.97 0.28 4.67
CA SER A 110 -2.39 0.27 4.38
C SER A 110 -2.69 0.85 3.01
N ILE A 111 -3.95 0.74 2.58
CA ILE A 111 -4.41 1.22 1.27
C ILE A 111 -4.22 2.74 1.08
N ASN A 112 -4.14 3.52 2.15
CA ASN A 112 -3.99 4.97 2.07
C ASN A 112 -2.54 5.44 1.89
N ASN A 113 -1.51 4.62 2.26
CA ASN A 113 -0.10 5.04 2.19
C ASN A 113 0.77 4.18 1.26
N VAL A 114 0.24 3.08 0.74
CA VAL A 114 0.98 2.10 -0.08
C VAL A 114 1.64 2.71 -1.32
N PHE A 115 1.10 3.82 -1.84
CA PHE A 115 1.61 4.45 -3.06
C PHE A 115 2.95 5.16 -2.89
N GLU A 116 3.41 5.38 -1.66
CA GLU A 116 4.64 6.12 -1.36
C GLU A 116 5.63 5.38 -0.47
N ILE A 117 5.21 4.28 0.18
CA ILE A 117 6.01 3.57 1.18
C ILE A 117 7.38 3.09 0.65
N TYR A 118 7.49 2.82 -0.64
CA TYR A 118 8.68 2.23 -1.27
C TYR A 118 9.87 3.18 -1.42
N LYS A 119 9.69 4.50 -1.17
CA LYS A 119 10.67 5.53 -1.52
C LYS A 119 11.95 5.47 -0.71
N ASP A 120 11.82 5.27 0.58
CA ASP A 120 12.95 5.31 1.50
C ASP A 120 13.01 4.06 2.37
N GLY A 121 14.21 3.49 2.53
CA GLY A 121 14.46 2.35 3.40
C GLY A 121 14.00 1.00 2.84
N TYR A 122 13.92 0.88 1.50
CA TYR A 122 13.58 -0.38 0.85
C TYR A 122 14.52 -0.70 -0.30
N ARG A 123 14.84 -1.99 -0.45
CA ARG A 123 15.39 -2.56 -1.67
C ARG A 123 14.27 -2.98 -2.59
N HIS A 124 14.42 -2.74 -3.88
CA HIS A 124 13.42 -3.02 -4.91
C HIS A 124 13.86 -4.20 -5.75
N LYS A 125 12.92 -5.01 -6.21
CA LYS A 125 13.20 -6.12 -7.11
C LYS A 125 12.09 -6.27 -8.14
N PHE A 126 12.44 -6.19 -9.41
CA PHE A 126 11.56 -6.56 -10.51
C PHE A 126 11.44 -8.09 -10.58
N ILE A 127 10.23 -8.60 -10.68
CA ILE A 127 9.97 -10.04 -10.75
C ILE A 127 9.60 -10.45 -12.18
N GLU A 128 8.55 -9.84 -12.72
CA GLU A 128 8.09 -10.16 -14.05
C GLU A 128 7.21 -9.04 -14.62
N SER A 129 7.06 -9.04 -15.94
CA SER A 129 6.03 -8.29 -16.67
C SER A 129 5.36 -9.22 -17.65
N THR A 130 4.04 -9.16 -17.67
CA THR A 130 3.18 -9.91 -18.59
C THR A 130 2.30 -8.93 -19.33
N GLU A 131 1.48 -9.41 -20.29
CA GLU A 131 0.43 -8.60 -20.89
C GLU A 131 -0.60 -8.23 -19.79
N GLY A 132 -0.73 -6.95 -19.50
CA GLY A 132 -1.70 -6.40 -18.56
C GLY A 132 -1.13 -5.98 -17.20
N PHE A 133 0.00 -6.52 -16.74
CA PHE A 133 0.57 -6.13 -15.44
C PHE A 133 2.05 -6.44 -15.27
N SER A 134 2.66 -5.78 -14.29
CA SER A 134 4.01 -6.05 -13.78
C SER A 134 3.98 -6.38 -12.30
N ILE A 135 4.91 -7.25 -11.86
CA ILE A 135 5.12 -7.62 -10.45
C ILE A 135 6.44 -7.03 -9.96
N VAL A 136 6.36 -6.32 -8.84
CA VAL A 136 7.51 -5.75 -8.14
C VAL A 136 7.45 -6.17 -6.68
N GLU A 137 8.60 -6.56 -6.12
CA GLU A 137 8.76 -6.78 -4.68
C GLU A 137 9.61 -5.67 -4.06
N ILE A 138 9.27 -5.28 -2.83
CA ILE A 138 10.12 -4.44 -2.00
C ILE A 138 10.43 -5.13 -0.68
N TYR A 139 11.61 -4.84 -0.14
CA TYR A 139 12.12 -5.45 1.08
C TYR A 139 12.61 -4.34 2.02
N PRO A 140 12.06 -4.22 3.24
CA PRO A 140 12.53 -3.20 4.18
C PRO A 140 13.99 -3.42 4.55
N GLU A 141 14.76 -2.34 4.65
CA GLU A 141 16.14 -2.35 5.14
C GLU A 141 16.17 -2.39 6.68
N ASP A 142 15.12 -1.89 7.34
CA ASP A 142 14.96 -1.98 8.78
C ASP A 142 14.47 -3.37 9.18
N GLU A 143 15.36 -4.14 9.82
CA GLU A 143 15.06 -5.48 10.31
C GLU A 143 14.05 -5.52 11.46
N ASN A 144 13.70 -4.38 12.09
CA ASN A 144 12.71 -4.32 13.15
C ASN A 144 11.26 -4.24 12.64
N LYS A 145 11.04 -4.00 11.35
CA LYS A 145 9.69 -4.07 10.77
C LYS A 145 9.06 -5.45 11.01
N SER A 146 7.76 -5.49 11.29
CA SER A 146 7.00 -6.75 11.49
C SER A 146 6.93 -7.62 10.24
N TYR A 147 7.07 -7.02 9.07
CA TYR A 147 7.06 -7.67 7.77
C TYR A 147 8.45 -7.71 7.13
N PHE A 148 8.63 -8.60 6.18
CA PHE A 148 9.91 -8.79 5.48
C PHE A 148 9.84 -8.54 3.97
N LYS A 149 8.61 -8.43 3.41
CA LYS A 149 8.40 -8.23 1.97
C LYS A 149 7.02 -7.64 1.70
N ILE A 150 6.95 -6.77 0.67
CA ILE A 150 5.70 -6.36 0.05
C ILE A 150 5.78 -6.65 -1.44
N LEU A 151 4.73 -7.25 -1.99
CA LEU A 151 4.59 -7.50 -3.42
C LEU A 151 3.53 -6.56 -3.98
N PHE A 152 3.85 -5.88 -5.08
CA PHE A 152 2.95 -5.01 -5.83
C PHE A 152 2.60 -5.63 -7.17
N LYS A 153 1.31 -5.63 -7.51
CA LYS A 153 0.82 -5.92 -8.86
C LYS A 153 0.33 -4.62 -9.49
N ILE A 154 1.07 -4.12 -10.47
CA ILE A 154 0.86 -2.84 -11.13
C ILE A 154 0.36 -3.10 -12.54
N LEU A 155 -0.77 -2.50 -12.91
CA LEU A 155 -1.34 -2.62 -14.26
C LEU A 155 -0.56 -1.78 -15.28
N ASP A 156 -0.69 -2.08 -16.57
CA ASP A 156 -0.03 -1.36 -17.68
C ASP A 156 -0.41 0.14 -17.74
N ASN A 157 -1.54 0.52 -17.16
CA ASN A 157 -1.97 1.91 -17.01
C ASN A 157 -1.44 2.60 -15.74
N ASN A 158 -0.47 1.98 -15.05
CA ASN A 158 0.11 2.45 -13.80
C ASN A 158 -0.88 2.56 -12.62
N LEU A 159 -1.97 1.80 -12.65
CA LEU A 159 -2.83 1.63 -11.48
C LEU A 159 -2.39 0.40 -10.68
N LEU A 160 -2.53 0.48 -9.36
CA LEU A 160 -2.33 -0.65 -8.47
C LEU A 160 -3.51 -1.61 -8.59
N SER A 161 -3.26 -2.88 -8.92
CA SER A 161 -4.27 -3.94 -8.91
C SER A 161 -4.38 -4.59 -7.53
N SER A 162 -3.25 -4.82 -6.89
CA SER A 162 -3.19 -5.38 -5.54
C SER A 162 -1.81 -5.16 -4.93
N PHE A 163 -1.76 -5.25 -3.59
CA PHE A 163 -0.49 -5.43 -2.90
C PHE A 163 -0.63 -6.47 -1.80
N THR A 164 0.48 -7.15 -1.50
CA THR A 164 0.52 -8.22 -0.51
C THR A 164 1.67 -7.99 0.45
N VAL A 165 1.38 -7.95 1.74
CA VAL A 165 2.36 -7.81 2.82
C VAL A 165 2.63 -9.18 3.43
N TYR A 166 3.89 -9.58 3.50
CA TYR A 166 4.34 -10.83 4.10
C TYR A 166 4.94 -10.55 5.47
N ASP A 167 4.23 -10.93 6.50
CA ASP A 167 4.62 -10.69 7.89
C ASP A 167 5.54 -11.82 8.42
N LYS A 168 6.36 -11.48 9.41
CA LYS A 168 7.28 -12.42 10.07
C LYS A 168 6.59 -13.46 10.94
N SER A 169 5.32 -13.25 11.28
CA SER A 169 4.46 -14.20 12.01
C SER A 169 3.83 -15.28 11.13
N ASN A 170 4.25 -15.43 9.87
CA ASN A 170 3.64 -16.26 8.82
C ASN A 170 2.22 -15.82 8.42
N SER A 171 1.85 -14.60 8.71
CA SER A 171 0.62 -14.00 8.21
C SER A 171 0.87 -13.30 6.87
N ILE A 172 -0.13 -13.33 6.01
CA ILE A 172 -0.13 -12.67 4.70
C ILE A 172 -1.34 -11.75 4.67
N TYR A 173 -1.12 -10.49 4.33
CA TYR A 173 -2.17 -9.48 4.20
C TYR A 173 -2.28 -9.07 2.74
N ILE A 174 -3.41 -9.35 2.11
CA ILE A 174 -3.66 -9.12 0.69
C ILE A 174 -4.70 -8.02 0.55
N TYR A 175 -4.36 -6.96 -0.18
CA TYR A 175 -5.26 -5.88 -0.55
C TYR A 175 -5.48 -5.95 -2.06
N SER A 176 -6.69 -6.28 -2.48
CA SER A 176 -7.11 -6.33 -3.89
C SER A 176 -7.99 -5.13 -4.20
N ILE A 177 -7.67 -4.41 -5.26
CA ILE A 177 -8.47 -3.29 -5.75
C ILE A 177 -9.57 -3.86 -6.65
N ASP A 178 -10.83 -3.67 -6.25
CA ASP A 178 -11.99 -4.24 -6.95
C ASP A 178 -12.55 -3.26 -7.99
N ASP A 179 -12.73 -1.99 -7.58
CA ASP A 179 -13.16 -0.89 -8.44
C ASP A 179 -12.28 0.33 -8.23
N PHE A 180 -12.07 1.11 -9.27
CA PHE A 180 -11.32 2.35 -9.20
C PHE A 180 -12.00 3.44 -10.04
N LEU A 181 -12.23 4.60 -9.43
CA LEU A 181 -12.81 5.77 -10.07
C LEU A 181 -11.98 7.01 -9.76
N GLU A 182 -11.35 7.58 -10.78
CA GLU A 182 -10.76 8.93 -10.67
C GLU A 182 -11.89 9.97 -10.70
N GLU A 183 -11.91 10.84 -9.69
CA GLU A 183 -12.91 11.91 -9.57
C GLU A 183 -12.36 13.13 -8.84
N GLU A 184 -12.98 14.30 -9.07
CA GLU A 184 -12.61 15.51 -8.34
C GLU A 184 -13.34 15.56 -7.01
N LEU A 185 -12.59 15.29 -5.91
CA LEU A 185 -13.12 15.33 -4.56
C LEU A 185 -12.98 16.72 -3.94
N VAL A 186 -14.00 17.20 -3.23
CA VAL A 186 -13.96 18.46 -2.48
C VAL A 186 -13.37 18.26 -1.10
N SER A 187 -12.60 19.23 -0.60
CA SER A 187 -11.87 19.08 0.66
C SER A 187 -12.77 18.99 1.89
N GLU A 188 -13.97 19.51 1.81
CA GLU A 188 -14.99 19.49 2.87
C GLU A 188 -15.48 18.07 3.21
N LEU A 189 -15.30 17.12 2.30
CA LEU A 189 -15.65 15.71 2.56
C LEU A 189 -14.77 15.08 3.65
N PHE A 190 -13.53 15.58 3.80
CA PHE A 190 -12.52 14.99 4.69
C PHE A 190 -12.57 15.59 6.10
N THR A 191 -13.76 15.85 6.61
CA THR A 191 -13.99 16.37 7.96
C THR A 191 -15.15 15.60 8.60
N PHE A 192 -15.02 15.26 9.87
CA PHE A 192 -16.08 14.64 10.63
C PHE A 192 -16.98 15.74 11.22
N ASP A 193 -18.26 15.73 10.84
CA ASP A 193 -19.25 16.71 11.29
C ASP A 193 -20.06 16.13 12.45
N LEU A 194 -19.68 16.50 13.68
CA LEU A 194 -20.32 16.03 14.91
C LEU A 194 -21.83 16.36 14.97
N GLU A 195 -22.28 17.46 14.32
CA GLU A 195 -23.68 17.87 14.36
C GLU A 195 -24.61 16.87 13.64
N LYS A 196 -24.05 16.03 12.76
CA LYS A 196 -24.81 14.99 12.05
C LYS A 196 -25.06 13.73 12.88
N TYR A 197 -24.43 13.61 14.05
CA TYR A 197 -24.48 12.41 14.88
C TYR A 197 -25.03 12.77 16.28
N PRO A 198 -26.37 12.73 16.47
CA PRO A 198 -26.95 13.01 17.77
C PRO A 198 -26.52 12.00 18.82
N ASP A 199 -26.28 12.48 20.04
CA ASP A 199 -25.86 11.67 21.20
C ASP A 199 -24.52 10.86 20.98
N ILE A 200 -23.66 11.32 20.08
CA ILE A 200 -22.36 10.68 19.84
C ILE A 200 -21.45 10.82 21.07
N GLU A 201 -20.81 9.73 21.46
CA GLU A 201 -19.71 9.76 22.43
C GLU A 201 -18.43 10.22 21.74
N VAL A 202 -17.75 11.22 22.31
CA VAL A 202 -16.52 11.79 21.75
C VAL A 202 -15.38 11.52 22.70
N ILE A 203 -14.34 10.82 22.21
CA ILE A 203 -13.10 10.56 22.92
C ILE A 203 -11.97 11.32 22.20
N ASP A 204 -11.46 12.40 22.79
CA ASP A 204 -10.44 13.26 22.20
C ASP A 204 -9.08 13.01 22.86
N PHE A 205 -8.10 12.55 22.08
CA PHE A 205 -6.72 12.25 22.51
C PHE A 205 -5.68 13.30 22.09
N ARG A 206 -6.11 14.42 21.55
CA ARG A 206 -5.20 15.48 21.09
C ARG A 206 -4.70 16.34 22.24
#